data_76df5e24a4b505451514c57632e8ef37
#
_entry.id   76df5e24a4b505451514c57632e8ef37
#
_cell.length_a   1.000
_cell.length_b   1.000
_cell.length_c   1.000
_cell.angle_alpha   90.00
_cell.angle_beta   90.00
_cell.angle_gamma   90.00
#
_symmetry.space_group_name_H-M   'P 1'
#
loop_
_entity.id
_entity.type
_entity.pdbx_description
1 polymer ?
#
loop_
_entity_poly.entity_id
_entity_poly.type
_entity_poly.pdbx_seq_one_letter_code
_entity_poly.pdbx_strand_id
1 'polypeptide(L)'
;MVAGQLSGTRQRWFGVVFLLPVIAAFAVGQWVAGAMLVLLAAIMAVELRAMLALAPAAEAVLVALLVLPAVPLPTLGFFDHLLFGVVAALTAGGVVFFYKPLIFCVFTVLLVLCLFAANRLLALESGQVVLLSLAAVIAACDSAAYFAGRFFGGPKLLVAVSPNKTISGSMGGLVAASISCVILADFLYLDSIYAAIGAGVVLGVVAQSGDLLESAVKRRAGVKDSGTIIPGHGGLLDRFDGYLLVLPVALGYISFL
;
A
#
# COMPACT_ATOMS: atom_id res chain seq x y z
N MET A 1 15.47 -29.21 -16.21
CA MET A 1 14.54 -28.07 -16.37
C MET A 1 13.28 -28.14 -15.52
N VAL A 2 12.73 -29.29 -15.15
CA VAL A 2 11.48 -29.44 -14.38
C VAL A 2 11.63 -29.07 -12.87
N ALA A 3 12.76 -29.36 -12.25
CA ALA A 3 12.98 -29.07 -10.81
C ALA A 3 13.02 -27.57 -10.48
N GLY A 4 13.49 -26.72 -11.38
CA GLY A 4 13.53 -25.27 -11.19
C GLY A 4 12.15 -24.59 -11.26
N GLN A 5 11.22 -25.13 -12.06
CA GLN A 5 9.85 -24.64 -12.15
C GLN A 5 9.02 -24.97 -10.90
N LEU A 6 9.21 -26.16 -10.33
CA LEU A 6 8.51 -26.59 -9.11
C LEU A 6 8.93 -25.79 -7.87
N SER A 7 10.21 -25.38 -7.78
CA SER A 7 10.69 -24.52 -6.70
C SER A 7 10.05 -23.11 -6.74
N GLY A 8 9.94 -22.52 -7.92
CA GLY A 8 9.31 -21.20 -8.09
C GLY A 8 7.79 -21.20 -7.80
N THR A 9 7.09 -22.26 -8.16
CA THR A 9 5.66 -22.40 -7.87
C THR A 9 5.41 -22.59 -6.37
N ARG A 10 6.21 -23.43 -5.72
CA ARG A 10 6.12 -23.68 -4.28
C ARG A 10 6.40 -22.39 -3.47
N GLN A 11 7.41 -21.62 -3.86
CA GLN A 11 7.71 -20.33 -3.22
C GLN A 11 6.57 -19.32 -3.38
N ARG A 12 5.85 -19.29 -4.52
CA ARG A 12 4.69 -18.41 -4.74
C ARG A 12 3.52 -18.79 -3.83
N TRP A 13 3.28 -20.06 -3.55
CA TRP A 13 2.24 -20.48 -2.60
C TRP A 13 2.55 -20.01 -1.17
N PHE A 14 3.82 -20.00 -0.74
CA PHE A 14 4.20 -19.48 0.57
C PHE A 14 3.89 -17.98 0.72
N GLY A 15 4.04 -17.18 -0.35
CA GLY A 15 3.69 -15.76 -0.31
C GLY A 15 2.19 -15.51 -0.15
N VAL A 16 1.34 -16.30 -0.83
CA VAL A 16 -0.12 -16.23 -0.65
C VAL A 16 -0.50 -16.64 0.78
N VAL A 17 0.07 -17.73 1.30
CA VAL A 17 -0.19 -18.22 2.67
C VAL A 17 0.24 -17.17 3.71
N PHE A 18 1.29 -16.37 3.46
CA PHE A 18 1.72 -15.31 4.36
C PHE A 18 0.69 -14.18 4.51
N LEU A 19 -0.15 -13.92 3.50
CA LEU A 19 -1.20 -12.89 3.57
C LEU A 19 -2.45 -13.37 4.33
N LEU A 20 -2.66 -14.68 4.46
CA LEU A 20 -3.83 -15.23 5.18
C LEU A 20 -3.92 -14.77 6.64
N PRO A 21 -2.83 -14.76 7.45
CA PRO A 21 -2.87 -14.23 8.82
C PRO A 21 -3.26 -12.74 8.87
N VAL A 22 -2.84 -11.95 7.88
CA VAL A 22 -3.22 -10.54 7.79
C VAL A 22 -4.72 -10.42 7.57
N ILE A 23 -5.26 -11.11 6.57
CA ILE A 23 -6.71 -11.11 6.29
C ILE A 23 -7.50 -11.65 7.49
N ALA A 24 -7.04 -12.74 8.11
CA ALA A 24 -7.66 -13.32 9.29
C ALA A 24 -7.67 -12.35 10.48
N ALA A 25 -6.58 -11.61 10.72
CA ALA A 25 -6.51 -10.61 11.78
C ALA A 25 -7.57 -9.52 11.60
N PHE A 26 -7.78 -9.06 10.36
CA PHE A 26 -8.82 -8.09 10.03
C PHE A 26 -10.25 -8.67 10.16
N ALA A 27 -10.42 -9.99 10.02
CA ALA A 27 -11.71 -10.65 10.20
C ALA A 27 -12.06 -10.94 11.67
N VAL A 28 -11.05 -11.11 12.55
CA VAL A 28 -11.25 -11.50 13.96
C VAL A 28 -11.74 -10.35 14.82
N GLY A 29 -11.23 -9.13 14.63
CA GLY A 29 -11.65 -7.97 15.40
C GLY A 29 -10.69 -6.80 15.35
N GLN A 30 -11.21 -5.62 15.68
CA GLN A 30 -10.51 -4.35 15.56
C GLN A 30 -9.17 -4.31 16.33
N TRP A 31 -9.11 -4.89 17.52
CA TRP A 31 -7.88 -4.93 18.33
C TRP A 31 -6.80 -5.81 17.69
N VAL A 32 -7.20 -6.97 17.15
CA VAL A 32 -6.27 -7.87 16.47
C VAL A 32 -5.77 -7.24 15.17
N ALA A 33 -6.65 -6.59 14.41
CA ALA A 33 -6.30 -5.84 13.21
C ALA A 33 -5.36 -4.67 13.52
N GLY A 34 -5.59 -3.94 14.62
CA GLY A 34 -4.71 -2.87 15.09
C GLY A 34 -3.31 -3.37 15.45
N ALA A 35 -3.22 -4.46 16.21
CA ALA A 35 -1.94 -5.09 16.52
C ALA A 35 -1.20 -5.57 15.26
N MET A 36 -1.92 -6.14 14.31
CA MET A 36 -1.37 -6.52 13.01
C MET A 36 -0.85 -5.32 12.22
N LEU A 37 -1.59 -4.20 12.22
CA LEU A 37 -1.15 -2.96 11.56
C LEU A 37 0.17 -2.43 12.14
N VAL A 38 0.31 -2.44 13.47
CA VAL A 38 1.57 -2.07 14.15
C VAL A 38 2.71 -3.00 13.74
N LEU A 39 2.47 -4.30 13.68
CA LEU A 39 3.47 -5.28 13.23
C LEU A 39 3.89 -5.03 11.77
N LEU A 40 2.92 -4.80 10.87
CA LEU A 40 3.19 -4.48 9.47
C LEU A 40 4.01 -3.19 9.36
N ALA A 41 3.65 -2.13 10.10
CA ALA A 41 4.38 -0.88 10.13
C ALA A 41 5.84 -1.07 10.60
N ALA A 42 6.07 -1.89 11.63
CA ALA A 42 7.41 -2.19 12.12
C ALA A 42 8.26 -2.93 11.06
N ILE A 43 7.68 -3.90 10.37
CA ILE A 43 8.36 -4.62 9.29
C ILE A 43 8.69 -3.69 8.13
N MET A 44 7.73 -2.86 7.68
CA MET A 44 7.94 -1.87 6.62
C MET A 44 9.02 -0.85 7.00
N ALA A 45 9.07 -0.44 8.27
CA ALA A 45 10.10 0.46 8.77
C ALA A 45 11.50 -0.16 8.67
N VAL A 46 11.63 -1.46 8.99
CA VAL A 46 12.90 -2.19 8.86
C VAL A 46 13.33 -2.29 7.39
N GLU A 47 12.41 -2.57 6.47
CA GLU A 47 12.71 -2.62 5.04
C GLU A 47 13.11 -1.25 4.48
N LEU A 48 12.34 -0.22 4.81
CA LEU A 48 12.67 1.15 4.39
C LEU A 48 14.03 1.60 4.94
N ARG A 49 14.31 1.31 6.21
CA ARG A 49 15.62 1.56 6.81
C ARG A 49 16.75 0.92 6.00
N ALA A 50 16.61 -0.34 5.62
CA ALA A 50 17.62 -1.06 4.83
C ALA A 50 17.85 -0.41 3.47
N MET A 51 16.80 0.07 2.80
CA MET A 51 16.92 0.80 1.53
C MET A 51 17.56 2.18 1.69
N LEU A 52 17.30 2.85 2.80
CA LEU A 52 17.78 4.21 3.04
C LEU A 52 19.24 4.25 3.53
N ALA A 53 19.71 3.23 4.23
CA ALA A 53 21.06 3.18 4.83
C ALA A 53 21.41 4.48 5.56
N LEU A 54 20.59 4.86 6.54
CA LEU A 54 20.75 6.07 7.35
C LEU A 54 21.72 5.83 8.52
N ALA A 55 22.14 6.92 9.17
CA ALA A 55 22.85 6.82 10.44
C ALA A 55 21.93 6.23 11.54
N PRO A 56 22.46 5.47 12.52
CA PRO A 56 21.64 4.74 13.50
C PRO A 56 20.65 5.61 14.28
N ALA A 57 21.01 6.84 14.63
CA ALA A 57 20.11 7.76 15.32
C ALA A 57 18.93 8.19 14.43
N ALA A 58 19.19 8.50 13.14
CA ALA A 58 18.15 8.87 12.19
C ALA A 58 17.25 7.66 11.86
N GLU A 59 17.81 6.45 11.82
CA GLU A 59 17.06 5.20 11.66
C GLU A 59 16.08 4.98 12.82
N ALA A 60 16.52 5.14 14.06
CA ALA A 60 15.66 4.96 15.23
C ALA A 60 14.48 5.95 15.23
N VAL A 61 14.74 7.22 14.90
CA VAL A 61 13.69 8.24 14.77
C VAL A 61 12.72 7.89 13.66
N LEU A 62 13.22 7.46 12.49
CA LEU A 62 12.39 7.08 11.35
C LEU A 62 11.47 5.89 11.69
N VAL A 63 12.00 4.85 12.33
CA VAL A 63 11.22 3.69 12.75
C VAL A 63 10.11 4.11 13.73
N ALA A 64 10.42 4.94 14.72
CA ALA A 64 9.41 5.45 15.65
C ALA A 64 8.30 6.24 14.92
N LEU A 65 8.68 7.14 14.00
CA LEU A 65 7.73 7.96 13.23
C LEU A 65 6.87 7.15 12.25
N LEU A 66 7.32 5.96 11.83
CA LEU A 66 6.52 5.05 11.01
C LEU A 66 5.56 4.19 11.85
N VAL A 67 5.99 3.74 13.03
CA VAL A 67 5.20 2.85 13.86
C VAL A 67 4.13 3.62 14.66
N LEU A 68 4.46 4.79 15.21
CA LEU A 68 3.54 5.58 16.04
C LEU A 68 2.17 5.86 15.39
N PRO A 69 2.07 6.26 14.10
CA PRO A 69 0.78 6.51 13.46
C PRO A 69 -0.09 5.27 13.28
N ALA A 70 0.50 4.07 13.33
CA ALA A 70 -0.21 2.80 13.26
C ALA A 70 -0.79 2.37 14.62
N VAL A 71 -0.36 3.00 15.73
CA VAL A 71 -0.85 2.67 17.08
C VAL A 71 -2.25 3.25 17.27
N PRO A 72 -3.26 2.42 17.65
CA PRO A 72 -4.58 2.92 17.95
C PRO A 72 -4.56 3.74 19.26
N LEU A 73 -4.91 5.02 19.17
CA LEU A 73 -4.99 5.95 20.31
C LEU A 73 -6.45 6.40 20.49
N PRO A 74 -7.28 5.66 21.22
CA PRO A 74 -8.72 5.90 21.30
C PRO A 74 -9.10 7.21 22.02
N THR A 75 -8.17 7.82 22.72
CA THR A 75 -8.43 9.03 23.54
C THR A 75 -8.34 10.34 22.76
N LEU A 76 -7.78 10.34 21.55
CA LEU A 76 -7.61 11.55 20.76
C LEU A 76 -8.80 11.79 19.83
N GLY A 77 -9.21 13.05 19.66
CA GLY A 77 -10.21 13.47 18.68
C GLY A 77 -9.69 13.34 17.23
N PHE A 78 -10.59 13.44 16.26
CA PHE A 78 -10.22 13.32 14.84
C PHE A 78 -9.15 14.33 14.41
N PHE A 79 -9.30 15.61 14.79
CA PHE A 79 -8.35 16.66 14.43
C PHE A 79 -6.98 16.48 15.09
N ASP A 80 -6.94 16.01 16.35
CA ASP A 80 -5.70 15.76 17.06
C ASP A 80 -4.92 14.61 16.38
N HIS A 81 -5.62 13.54 15.98
CA HIS A 81 -5.03 12.46 15.21
C HIS A 81 -4.52 12.94 13.85
N LEU A 82 -5.30 13.76 13.12
CA LEU A 82 -4.89 14.28 11.82
C LEU A 82 -3.62 15.12 11.96
N LEU A 83 -3.60 16.05 12.94
CA LEU A 83 -2.42 16.85 13.21
C LEU A 83 -1.22 15.98 13.55
N PHE A 84 -1.40 14.98 14.41
CA PHE A 84 -0.35 14.03 14.76
C PHE A 84 0.20 13.29 13.54
N GLY A 85 -0.67 12.74 12.69
CA GLY A 85 -0.28 12.03 11.47
C GLY A 85 0.49 12.92 10.49
N VAL A 86 0.04 14.15 10.27
CA VAL A 86 0.70 15.13 9.39
C VAL A 86 2.06 15.53 9.96
N VAL A 87 2.14 15.84 11.26
CA VAL A 87 3.41 16.20 11.91
C VAL A 87 4.40 15.04 11.84
N ALA A 88 3.96 13.81 12.13
CA ALA A 88 4.81 12.62 12.02
C ALA A 88 5.33 12.42 10.58
N ALA A 89 4.45 12.58 9.57
CA ALA A 89 4.82 12.45 8.17
C ALA A 89 5.86 13.50 7.74
N LEU A 90 5.62 14.77 8.07
CA LEU A 90 6.53 15.86 7.73
C LEU A 90 7.88 15.72 8.45
N THR A 91 7.87 15.29 9.72
CA THR A 91 9.10 15.07 10.49
C THR A 91 9.90 13.90 9.91
N ALA A 92 9.23 12.78 9.57
CA ALA A 92 9.88 11.63 8.94
C ALA A 92 10.49 11.99 7.58
N GLY A 93 9.74 12.72 6.74
CA GLY A 93 10.22 13.24 5.47
C GLY A 93 11.41 14.19 5.64
N GLY A 94 11.35 15.08 6.65
CA GLY A 94 12.44 16.00 6.99
C GLY A 94 13.72 15.27 7.42
N VAL A 95 13.62 14.24 8.25
CA VAL A 95 14.77 13.40 8.63
C VAL A 95 15.41 12.78 7.38
N VAL A 96 14.61 12.23 6.46
CA VAL A 96 15.13 11.63 5.22
C VAL A 96 15.72 12.69 4.29
N PHE A 97 15.14 13.89 4.23
CA PHE A 97 15.57 14.98 3.35
C PHE A 97 17.03 15.38 3.57
N PHE A 98 17.53 15.36 4.79
CA PHE A 98 18.92 15.68 5.09
C PHE A 98 19.94 14.66 4.58
N TYR A 99 19.49 13.43 4.26
CA TYR A 99 20.37 12.32 3.91
C TYR A 99 20.14 11.78 2.51
N LYS A 100 18.97 12.01 1.90
CA LYS A 100 18.54 11.33 0.66
C LYS A 100 17.80 12.26 -0.31
N PRO A 101 17.79 11.92 -1.62
CA PRO A 101 17.03 12.65 -2.63
C PRO A 101 15.54 12.76 -2.31
N LEU A 102 14.90 13.82 -2.80
CA LEU A 102 13.50 14.19 -2.54
C LEU A 102 12.50 13.03 -2.75
N ILE A 103 12.75 12.13 -3.70
CA ILE A 103 11.84 10.99 -3.94
C ILE A 103 11.71 10.07 -2.72
N PHE A 104 12.79 9.88 -1.94
CA PHE A 104 12.74 9.09 -0.71
C PHE A 104 11.95 9.81 0.38
N CYS A 105 12.07 11.15 0.44
CA CYS A 105 11.30 11.96 1.38
C CYS A 105 9.80 11.86 1.09
N VAL A 106 9.42 12.05 -0.18
CA VAL A 106 8.02 11.92 -0.64
C VAL A 106 7.47 10.53 -0.32
N PHE A 107 8.23 9.48 -0.64
CA PHE A 107 7.83 8.11 -0.33
C PHE A 107 7.63 7.88 1.17
N THR A 108 8.55 8.38 2.00
CA THR A 108 8.46 8.25 3.46
C THR A 108 7.24 8.98 4.02
N VAL A 109 6.98 10.22 3.56
CA VAL A 109 5.78 10.98 3.93
C VAL A 109 4.51 10.20 3.59
N LEU A 110 4.43 9.69 2.36
CA LEU A 110 3.26 8.93 1.91
C LEU A 110 3.10 7.61 2.67
N LEU A 111 4.18 6.93 3.03
CA LEU A 111 4.12 5.71 3.84
C LEU A 111 3.57 5.99 5.24
N VAL A 112 4.02 7.07 5.88
CA VAL A 112 3.48 7.49 7.20
C VAL A 112 1.99 7.83 7.08
N LEU A 113 1.61 8.60 6.06
CA LEU A 113 0.21 8.94 5.80
C LEU A 113 -0.65 7.71 5.49
N CYS A 114 -0.10 6.72 4.78
CA CYS A 114 -0.76 5.45 4.50
C CYS A 114 -1.05 4.67 5.80
N LEU A 115 -0.04 4.52 6.67
CA LEU A 115 -0.18 3.84 7.96
C LEU A 115 -1.16 4.58 8.89
N PHE A 116 -1.09 5.91 8.91
CA PHE A 116 -2.05 6.75 9.60
C PHE A 116 -3.47 6.55 9.08
N ALA A 117 -3.65 6.58 7.74
CA ALA A 117 -4.95 6.38 7.12
C ALA A 117 -5.52 4.97 7.41
N ALA A 118 -4.67 3.93 7.36
CA ALA A 118 -5.08 2.57 7.73
C ALA A 118 -5.63 2.51 9.16
N ASN A 119 -4.92 3.12 10.11
CA ASN A 119 -5.35 3.17 11.50
C ASN A 119 -6.67 3.95 11.67
N ARG A 120 -6.82 5.09 10.99
CA ARG A 120 -8.06 5.89 11.06
C ARG A 120 -9.25 5.20 10.41
N LEU A 121 -9.05 4.57 9.25
CA LEU A 121 -10.08 3.76 8.61
C LEU A 121 -10.50 2.58 9.50
N LEU A 122 -9.54 1.89 10.12
CA LEU A 122 -9.80 0.78 11.04
C LEU A 122 -10.62 1.21 12.26
N ALA A 123 -10.48 2.47 12.71
CA ALA A 123 -11.21 3.02 13.84
C ALA A 123 -12.70 3.31 13.55
N LEU A 124 -13.14 3.27 12.28
CA LEU A 124 -14.55 3.39 11.92
C LEU A 124 -15.33 2.15 12.37
N GLU A 125 -16.63 2.29 12.57
CA GLU A 125 -17.54 1.20 12.99
C GLU A 125 -17.48 0.01 12.02
N SER A 126 -17.41 0.27 10.70
CA SER A 126 -17.24 -0.74 9.64
C SER A 126 -15.81 -0.77 9.05
N GLY A 127 -14.84 -0.24 9.76
CA GLY A 127 -13.49 0.00 9.24
C GLY A 127 -12.78 -1.23 8.69
N GLN A 128 -12.98 -2.39 9.30
CA GLN A 128 -12.45 -3.67 8.81
C GLN A 128 -12.98 -4.00 7.42
N VAL A 129 -14.31 -3.82 7.22
CA VAL A 129 -14.95 -4.12 5.93
C VAL A 129 -14.49 -3.14 4.86
N VAL A 130 -14.35 -1.86 5.22
CA VAL A 130 -13.79 -0.83 4.31
C VAL A 130 -12.38 -1.21 3.86
N LEU A 131 -11.49 -1.56 4.78
CA LEU A 131 -10.11 -1.94 4.46
C LEU A 131 -10.03 -3.21 3.62
N LEU A 132 -10.85 -4.22 3.91
CA LEU A 132 -10.93 -5.44 3.11
C LEU A 132 -11.50 -5.16 1.71
N SER A 133 -12.47 -4.25 1.59
CA SER A 133 -13.03 -3.83 0.30
C SER A 133 -11.99 -3.09 -0.55
N LEU A 134 -11.23 -2.17 0.04
CA LEU A 134 -10.13 -1.50 -0.64
C LEU A 134 -9.06 -2.50 -1.08
N ALA A 135 -8.73 -3.49 -0.23
CA ALA A 135 -7.79 -4.55 -0.58
C ALA A 135 -8.28 -5.37 -1.78
N ALA A 136 -9.58 -5.70 -1.83
CA ALA A 136 -10.17 -6.42 -2.95
C ALA A 136 -10.12 -5.60 -4.26
N VAL A 137 -10.39 -4.28 -4.19
CA VAL A 137 -10.28 -3.37 -5.36
C VAL A 137 -8.86 -3.33 -5.88
N ILE A 138 -7.85 -3.17 -5.00
CA ILE A 138 -6.43 -3.15 -5.38
C ILE A 138 -6.03 -4.48 -6.02
N ALA A 139 -6.35 -5.61 -5.38
CA ALA A 139 -6.02 -6.95 -5.88
C ALA A 139 -6.67 -7.24 -7.25
N ALA A 140 -7.91 -6.80 -7.45
CA ALA A 140 -8.60 -6.92 -8.74
C ALA A 140 -7.91 -6.06 -9.81
N CYS A 141 -7.55 -4.81 -9.47
CA CYS A 141 -6.83 -3.90 -10.34
C CYS A 141 -5.51 -4.52 -10.82
N ASP A 142 -4.67 -5.00 -9.91
CA ASP A 142 -3.36 -5.56 -10.22
C ASP A 142 -3.46 -6.85 -11.02
N SER A 143 -4.39 -7.73 -10.64
CA SER A 143 -4.63 -8.99 -11.36
C SER A 143 -5.07 -8.72 -12.80
N ALA A 144 -6.05 -7.85 -12.98
CA ALA A 144 -6.56 -7.51 -14.31
C ALA A 144 -5.50 -6.76 -15.14
N ALA A 145 -4.72 -5.87 -14.53
CA ALA A 145 -3.62 -5.19 -15.20
C ALA A 145 -2.57 -6.19 -15.70
N TYR A 146 -2.24 -7.19 -14.91
CA TYR A 146 -1.32 -8.25 -15.32
C TYR A 146 -1.87 -9.06 -16.49
N PHE A 147 -3.11 -9.55 -16.39
CA PHE A 147 -3.70 -10.39 -17.45
C PHE A 147 -3.96 -9.61 -18.74
N ALA A 148 -4.52 -8.40 -18.65
CA ALA A 148 -4.77 -7.55 -19.81
C ALA A 148 -3.46 -7.15 -20.51
N GLY A 149 -2.44 -6.76 -19.72
CA GLY A 149 -1.12 -6.44 -20.25
C GLY A 149 -0.42 -7.60 -20.93
N ARG A 150 -0.63 -8.83 -20.44
CA ARG A 150 -0.08 -10.04 -21.03
C ARG A 150 -0.86 -10.48 -22.29
N PHE A 151 -2.18 -10.32 -22.29
CA PHE A 151 -3.04 -10.75 -23.39
C PHE A 151 -3.00 -9.78 -24.57
N PHE A 152 -3.18 -8.48 -24.32
CA PHE A 152 -3.23 -7.46 -25.35
C PHE A 152 -1.84 -6.90 -25.71
N GLY A 153 -0.89 -6.93 -24.78
CA GLY A 153 0.46 -6.36 -24.98
C GLY A 153 0.42 -4.85 -25.24
N GLY A 154 1.25 -4.39 -26.16
CA GLY A 154 1.27 -3.00 -26.61
C GLY A 154 2.33 -2.11 -25.95
N PRO A 155 2.20 -0.77 -26.07
CA PRO A 155 3.19 0.18 -25.57
C PRO A 155 3.40 0.07 -24.06
N LYS A 156 4.65 0.27 -23.65
CA LYS A 156 5.02 0.25 -22.23
C LYS A 156 4.60 1.54 -21.53
N LEU A 157 4.18 1.43 -20.26
CA LEU A 157 3.73 2.58 -19.47
C LEU A 157 4.91 3.47 -19.06
N LEU A 158 5.95 2.89 -18.43
CA LEU A 158 7.13 3.62 -17.93
C LEU A 158 8.36 2.69 -17.91
N VAL A 159 9.07 2.60 -19.03
CA VAL A 159 10.19 1.66 -19.22
C VAL A 159 11.29 1.82 -18.18
N ALA A 160 11.62 3.07 -17.84
CA ALA A 160 12.71 3.39 -16.90
C ALA A 160 12.47 2.89 -15.46
N VAL A 161 11.22 2.72 -15.06
CA VAL A 161 10.82 2.35 -13.69
C VAL A 161 10.32 0.91 -13.63
N SER A 162 9.37 0.58 -14.51
CA SER A 162 8.74 -0.74 -14.58
C SER A 162 8.60 -1.20 -16.04
N PRO A 163 9.59 -1.92 -16.59
CA PRO A 163 9.64 -2.29 -18.01
C PRO A 163 8.56 -3.29 -18.44
N ASN A 164 7.87 -3.93 -17.50
CA ASN A 164 6.87 -4.93 -17.81
C ASN A 164 5.44 -4.35 -17.88
N LYS A 165 5.16 -3.19 -17.29
CA LYS A 165 3.83 -2.57 -17.31
C LYS A 165 3.50 -2.01 -18.69
N THR A 166 2.25 -2.26 -19.17
CA THR A 166 1.74 -1.80 -20.45
C THR A 166 0.54 -0.87 -20.26
N ILE A 167 0.28 -0.02 -21.25
CA ILE A 167 -0.90 0.86 -21.25
C ILE A 167 -2.19 0.02 -21.25
N SER A 168 -2.25 -1.04 -22.07
CA SER A 168 -3.39 -1.96 -22.10
C SER A 168 -3.65 -2.63 -20.75
N GLY A 169 -2.56 -3.01 -20.05
CA GLY A 169 -2.66 -3.52 -18.67
C GLY A 169 -3.23 -2.48 -17.73
N SER A 170 -2.71 -1.25 -17.78
CA SER A 170 -3.22 -0.15 -16.94
C SER A 170 -4.72 0.06 -17.13
N MET A 171 -5.19 0.12 -18.37
CA MET A 171 -6.62 0.26 -18.68
C MET A 171 -7.45 -0.92 -18.17
N GLY A 172 -6.96 -2.17 -18.35
CA GLY A 172 -7.62 -3.35 -17.78
C GLY A 172 -7.75 -3.30 -16.27
N GLY A 173 -6.72 -2.81 -15.58
CA GLY A 173 -6.76 -2.56 -14.14
C GLY A 173 -7.83 -1.56 -13.74
N LEU A 174 -7.94 -0.42 -14.44
CA LEU A 174 -8.96 0.59 -14.17
C LEU A 174 -10.39 0.04 -14.32
N VAL A 175 -10.63 -0.74 -15.38
CA VAL A 175 -11.94 -1.39 -15.60
C VAL A 175 -12.28 -2.33 -14.44
N ALA A 176 -11.33 -3.17 -14.02
CA ALA A 176 -11.54 -4.09 -12.91
C ALA A 176 -11.75 -3.38 -11.57
N ALA A 177 -11.01 -2.30 -11.30
CA ALA A 177 -11.21 -1.47 -10.13
C ALA A 177 -12.61 -0.85 -10.11
N SER A 178 -13.08 -0.33 -11.26
CA SER A 178 -14.44 0.23 -11.38
C SER A 178 -15.52 -0.82 -11.14
N ILE A 179 -15.39 -2.01 -11.73
CA ILE A 179 -16.32 -3.13 -11.49
C ILE A 179 -16.32 -3.52 -10.00
N SER A 180 -15.14 -3.62 -9.39
CA SER A 180 -15.03 -3.96 -7.97
C SER A 180 -15.67 -2.91 -7.07
N CYS A 181 -15.50 -1.61 -7.37
CA CYS A 181 -16.15 -0.54 -6.63
C CYS A 181 -17.67 -0.57 -6.78
N VAL A 182 -18.21 -0.93 -7.96
CA VAL A 182 -19.66 -1.11 -8.13
C VAL A 182 -20.18 -2.27 -7.29
N ILE A 183 -19.46 -3.39 -7.24
CA ILE A 183 -19.85 -4.57 -6.44
C ILE A 183 -19.78 -4.27 -4.94
N LEU A 184 -18.80 -3.45 -4.51
CA LEU A 184 -18.52 -3.14 -3.11
C LEU A 184 -19.04 -1.75 -2.70
N ALA A 185 -19.94 -1.15 -3.48
CA ALA A 185 -20.38 0.23 -3.32
C ALA A 185 -20.90 0.53 -1.91
N ASP A 186 -21.74 -0.34 -1.36
CA ASP A 186 -22.33 -0.17 -0.02
C ASP A 186 -21.24 -0.15 1.08
N PHE A 187 -20.22 -0.97 0.95
CA PHE A 187 -19.10 -1.04 1.91
C PHE A 187 -18.12 0.13 1.79
N LEU A 188 -18.11 0.80 0.64
CA LEU A 188 -17.26 1.96 0.35
C LEU A 188 -18.03 3.29 0.45
N TYR A 189 -19.27 3.28 0.92
CA TYR A 189 -20.14 4.45 1.05
C TYR A 189 -20.33 5.21 -0.27
N LEU A 190 -20.60 4.48 -1.35
CA LEU A 190 -20.78 5.04 -2.70
C LEU A 190 -22.28 4.99 -3.07
N ASP A 191 -22.92 6.14 -3.05
CA ASP A 191 -24.39 6.26 -3.14
C ASP A 191 -24.97 6.04 -4.55
N SER A 192 -24.12 6.00 -5.58
CA SER A 192 -24.59 5.82 -6.96
C SER A 192 -23.60 5.01 -7.78
N ILE A 193 -24.11 4.37 -8.84
CA ILE A 193 -23.29 3.62 -9.79
C ILE A 193 -22.24 4.51 -10.47
N TYR A 194 -22.56 5.78 -10.72
CA TYR A 194 -21.62 6.73 -11.31
C TYR A 194 -20.49 7.10 -10.35
N ALA A 195 -20.83 7.29 -9.07
CA ALA A 195 -19.84 7.50 -8.01
C ALA A 195 -18.94 6.29 -7.87
N ALA A 196 -19.50 5.08 -7.89
CA ALA A 196 -18.75 3.83 -7.79
C ALA A 196 -17.78 3.63 -8.98
N ILE A 197 -18.24 3.88 -10.21
CA ILE A 197 -17.38 3.81 -11.40
C ILE A 197 -16.25 4.85 -11.30
N GLY A 198 -16.59 6.10 -10.97
CA GLY A 198 -15.61 7.18 -10.80
C GLY A 198 -14.59 6.89 -9.70
N ALA A 199 -15.05 6.42 -8.54
CA ALA A 199 -14.18 5.99 -7.44
C ALA A 199 -13.23 4.87 -7.88
N GLY A 200 -13.72 3.86 -8.62
CA GLY A 200 -12.89 2.79 -9.14
C GLY A 200 -11.81 3.27 -10.10
N VAL A 201 -12.11 4.22 -10.98
CA VAL A 201 -11.10 4.86 -11.86
C VAL A 201 -10.05 5.58 -11.00
N VAL A 202 -10.49 6.41 -10.04
CA VAL A 202 -9.58 7.16 -9.17
C VAL A 202 -8.69 6.21 -8.35
N LEU A 203 -9.29 5.23 -7.66
CA LEU A 203 -8.55 4.26 -6.86
C LEU A 203 -7.59 3.42 -7.72
N GLY A 204 -8.00 3.03 -8.93
CA GLY A 204 -7.13 2.30 -9.85
C GLY A 204 -5.94 3.12 -10.33
N VAL A 205 -6.13 4.41 -10.69
CA VAL A 205 -5.02 5.31 -11.05
C VAL A 205 -4.09 5.51 -9.88
N VAL A 206 -4.65 5.72 -8.70
CA VAL A 206 -3.89 5.99 -7.46
C VAL A 206 -3.10 4.75 -7.02
N ALA A 207 -3.70 3.54 -7.10
CA ALA A 207 -3.00 2.28 -6.79
C ALA A 207 -1.81 2.06 -7.74
N GLN A 208 -2.03 2.20 -9.04
CA GLN A 208 -0.96 2.04 -10.03
C GLN A 208 0.15 3.11 -9.87
N SER A 209 -0.21 4.31 -9.45
CA SER A 209 0.76 5.39 -9.17
C SER A 209 1.61 5.08 -7.94
N GLY A 210 1.03 4.49 -6.89
CA GLY A 210 1.74 4.03 -5.70
C GLY A 210 2.81 2.99 -6.03
N ASP A 211 2.44 1.94 -6.77
CA ASP A 211 3.37 0.91 -7.24
C ASP A 211 4.49 1.50 -8.14
N LEU A 212 4.17 2.44 -9.05
CA LEU A 212 5.19 3.10 -9.85
C LEU A 212 6.14 3.94 -9.00
N LEU A 213 5.63 4.64 -7.98
CA LEU A 213 6.45 5.43 -7.07
C LEU A 213 7.41 4.54 -6.28
N GLU A 214 6.92 3.46 -5.68
CA GLU A 214 7.74 2.50 -4.96
C GLU A 214 8.79 1.87 -5.89
N SER A 215 8.41 1.46 -7.09
CA SER A 215 9.32 0.96 -8.10
C SER A 215 10.43 1.98 -8.41
N ALA A 216 10.10 3.27 -8.54
CA ALA A 216 11.08 4.33 -8.78
C ALA A 216 12.05 4.52 -7.59
N VAL A 217 11.54 4.43 -6.36
CA VAL A 217 12.36 4.48 -5.13
C VAL A 217 13.33 3.30 -5.10
N LYS A 218 12.87 2.07 -5.35
CA LYS A 218 13.71 0.87 -5.41
C LYS A 218 14.83 1.00 -6.45
N ARG A 219 14.52 1.48 -7.67
CA ARG A 219 15.56 1.71 -8.69
C ARG A 219 16.59 2.73 -8.26
N ARG A 220 16.18 3.80 -7.56
CA ARG A 220 17.10 4.80 -7.02
C ARG A 220 17.92 4.31 -5.83
N ALA A 221 17.38 3.36 -5.05
CA ALA A 221 18.12 2.67 -4.01
C ALA A 221 19.10 1.61 -4.56
N GLY A 222 19.09 1.32 -5.86
CA GLY A 222 19.90 0.28 -6.49
C GLY A 222 19.41 -1.14 -6.24
N VAL A 223 18.16 -1.30 -5.78
CA VAL A 223 17.56 -2.60 -5.47
C VAL A 223 16.37 -2.89 -6.40
N LYS A 224 15.98 -4.15 -6.45
CA LYS A 224 14.79 -4.59 -7.18
C LYS A 224 13.61 -4.83 -6.25
N ASP A 225 13.85 -5.45 -5.13
CA ASP A 225 12.86 -5.82 -4.12
C ASP A 225 13.18 -5.06 -2.82
N SER A 226 12.16 -4.66 -2.06
CA SER A 226 12.34 -3.86 -0.84
C SER A 226 12.98 -4.66 0.30
N GLY A 227 12.85 -5.98 0.26
CA GLY A 227 13.36 -6.90 1.26
C GLY A 227 13.31 -8.36 0.80
N THR A 228 13.56 -9.27 1.73
CA THR A 228 13.53 -10.73 1.50
C THR A 228 12.67 -11.47 2.53
N ILE A 229 11.83 -10.74 3.25
CA ILE A 229 11.03 -11.29 4.36
C ILE A 229 10.00 -12.29 3.85
N ILE A 230 9.43 -12.08 2.67
CA ILE A 230 8.47 -13.01 2.07
C ILE A 230 9.21 -13.91 1.06
N PRO A 231 9.44 -15.20 1.36
CA PRO A 231 10.18 -16.09 0.48
C PRO A 231 9.56 -16.15 -0.92
N GLY A 232 10.32 -15.80 -1.96
CA GLY A 232 9.89 -15.82 -3.35
C GLY A 232 9.03 -14.62 -3.79
N HIS A 233 8.73 -13.66 -2.89
CA HIS A 233 7.87 -12.50 -3.17
C HIS A 233 8.48 -11.14 -2.80
N GLY A 234 9.73 -11.10 -2.34
CA GLY A 234 10.39 -9.86 -1.97
C GLY A 234 10.07 -9.39 -0.55
N GLY A 235 9.94 -8.10 -0.36
CA GLY A 235 9.59 -7.50 0.92
C GLY A 235 8.09 -7.32 1.12
N LEU A 236 7.75 -6.83 2.32
CA LEU A 236 6.39 -6.47 2.69
C LEU A 236 5.96 -5.18 1.97
N LEU A 237 6.85 -4.19 1.84
CA LEU A 237 6.60 -2.97 1.07
C LEU A 237 6.18 -3.31 -0.36
N ASP A 238 6.83 -4.29 -1.01
CA ASP A 238 6.49 -4.77 -2.35
C ASP A 238 5.06 -5.35 -2.47
N ARG A 239 4.39 -5.61 -1.36
CA ARG A 239 3.00 -6.12 -1.32
C ARG A 239 1.98 -5.05 -0.99
N PHE A 240 2.42 -3.94 -0.43
CA PHE A 240 1.56 -2.86 0.01
C PHE A 240 1.77 -1.56 -0.79
N ASP A 241 2.51 -1.62 -1.90
CA ASP A 241 2.80 -0.51 -2.80
C ASP A 241 1.52 0.16 -3.36
N GLY A 242 0.53 -0.62 -3.77
CA GLY A 242 -0.76 -0.12 -4.22
C GLY A 242 -1.56 0.61 -3.13
N TYR A 243 -1.35 0.27 -1.86
CA TYR A 243 -2.04 0.90 -0.73
C TYR A 243 -1.50 2.28 -0.39
N LEU A 244 -0.26 2.58 -0.77
CA LEU A 244 0.49 3.77 -0.39
C LEU A 244 -0.30 5.07 -0.59
N LEU A 245 -1.00 5.19 -1.70
CA LEU A 245 -1.83 6.35 -2.04
C LEU A 245 -3.32 6.09 -1.88
N VAL A 246 -3.78 4.83 -2.00
CA VAL A 246 -5.20 4.47 -1.92
C VAL A 246 -5.76 4.77 -0.53
N LEU A 247 -5.06 4.40 0.55
CA LEU A 247 -5.58 4.58 1.90
C LEU A 247 -5.72 6.06 2.30
N PRO A 248 -4.75 6.97 2.04
CA PRO A 248 -4.94 8.40 2.28
C PRO A 248 -6.09 9.01 1.47
N VAL A 249 -6.25 8.62 0.20
CA VAL A 249 -7.35 9.10 -0.66
C VAL A 249 -8.70 8.60 -0.15
N ALA A 250 -8.81 7.32 0.22
CA ALA A 250 -10.03 6.76 0.77
C ALA A 250 -10.40 7.40 2.12
N LEU A 251 -9.43 7.63 3.01
CA LEU A 251 -9.66 8.35 4.26
C LEU A 251 -10.16 9.78 3.99
N GLY A 252 -9.52 10.49 3.04
CA GLY A 252 -9.97 11.81 2.64
C GLY A 252 -11.43 11.81 2.20
N TYR A 253 -11.81 10.91 1.29
CA TYR A 253 -13.20 10.78 0.84
C TYR A 253 -14.18 10.53 1.99
N ILE A 254 -13.92 9.50 2.80
CA ILE A 254 -14.81 9.11 3.91
C ILE A 254 -14.91 10.19 5.00
N SER A 255 -13.87 11.01 5.18
CA SER A 255 -13.87 12.10 6.15
C SER A 255 -14.75 13.28 5.75
N PHE A 256 -15.20 13.35 4.51
CA PHE A 256 -16.12 14.38 3.99
C PHE A 256 -17.58 13.91 3.90
N LEU A 257 -17.87 12.63 4.22
CA LEU A 257 -19.21 12.08 4.35
C LEU A 257 -19.80 12.35 5.73
#